data_7f946e5aa96d667f7b5f120ab04e4799
#
_entry.id   7f946e5aa96d667f7b5f120ab04e4799
#
_cell.length_a   1.000
_cell.length_b   1.000
_cell.length_c   1.000
_cell.angle_alpha   90.00
_cell.angle_beta   90.00
_cell.angle_gamma   90.00
#
_symmetry.space_group_name_H-M   'P 1'
#
loop_
_entity.id
_entity.type
_entity.pdbx_description
1 polymer ?
#
loop_
_entity_poly.entity_id
_entity_poly.type
_entity_poly.pdbx_seq_one_letter_code
_entity_poly.pdbx_strand_id
1 'polypeptide(L)'
;MSIYFYQVFLALLGFTLFAALNNNGKSLKTVFLPSFLGVVAGVLIFKAARHALVDDQFKIFIDSVTLVFLLISILWIFFELKIAKIVTFFILGIGFGFGYSSSSALFPLFGGELLDTLSVISFFLMIFAMILILFLFFFISNLKASIPSSLAKILALITLIFLLVDRSSQTALELLRAGALKISSELNSQILSISAKGIYVTEFSAYFYIVVILLLCIIAFCFMPKSIDKSTFGSIKYRFTKAIRENVFDNAKFAFCSVLIALGFSLYYDLYASRPPQISEPLLVEPVGDKFIFDVDMLKDNELHRFAYITDEGKQIRFFLLNRFSDRPSPVIVFDSCMICGDMGYIKKGNDLICISCNVRIFLPSVGKEGGCNPIPMAFTFDGKNIIVDYKTIVAGANYFSKVVEKMVLDPVSRKKVSNLDSRSYLYYGRTYFFESNETQAKFEANPEKYVETNGTLK
;
A
#
# COMPACT_ATOMS: atom_id res chain seq x y z
N MET A 1 10.09 3.90 7.22
CA MET A 1 10.47 3.34 8.53
C MET A 1 9.32 2.57 9.19
N SER A 2 8.19 3.19 9.47
CA SER A 2 7.02 2.53 10.11
C SER A 2 6.44 1.35 9.32
N ILE A 3 6.66 1.29 8.01
CA ILE A 3 6.22 0.19 7.15
C ILE A 3 6.69 -1.18 7.64
N TYR A 4 7.95 -1.30 8.12
CA TYR A 4 8.49 -2.58 8.57
C TYR A 4 7.85 -3.04 9.88
N PHE A 5 7.55 -2.12 10.79
CA PHE A 5 6.76 -2.41 11.97
C PHE A 5 5.34 -2.88 11.60
N TYR A 6 4.68 -2.12 10.74
CA TYR A 6 3.32 -2.41 10.29
C TYR A 6 3.20 -3.77 9.59
N GLN A 7 4.12 -4.08 8.68
CA GLN A 7 4.12 -5.36 7.96
C GLN A 7 4.26 -6.58 8.87
N VAL A 8 5.08 -6.49 9.93
CA VAL A 8 5.20 -7.58 10.92
C VAL A 8 3.86 -7.80 11.61
N PHE A 9 3.20 -6.72 12.03
CA PHE A 9 1.90 -6.79 12.70
C PHE A 9 0.81 -7.32 11.76
N LEU A 10 0.71 -6.78 10.56
CA LEU A 10 -0.29 -7.21 9.58
C LEU A 10 -0.16 -8.71 9.28
N ALA A 11 1.07 -9.20 9.08
CA ALA A 11 1.30 -10.58 8.69
C ALA A 11 1.17 -11.59 9.85
N LEU A 12 1.59 -11.23 11.07
CA LEU A 12 1.77 -12.20 12.15
C LEU A 12 0.80 -12.05 13.33
N LEU A 13 0.13 -10.90 13.50
CA LEU A 13 -0.74 -10.67 14.67
C LEU A 13 -1.90 -11.64 14.74
N GLY A 14 -2.61 -11.86 13.62
CA GLY A 14 -3.74 -12.79 13.57
C GLY A 14 -3.35 -14.23 13.87
N PHE A 15 -2.25 -14.69 13.28
CA PHE A 15 -1.70 -16.02 13.58
C PHE A 15 -1.26 -16.15 15.03
N THR A 16 -0.60 -15.13 15.58
CA THR A 16 -0.17 -15.10 16.98
C THR A 16 -1.35 -15.16 17.94
N LEU A 17 -2.39 -14.37 17.68
CA LEU A 17 -3.64 -14.39 18.48
C LEU A 17 -4.30 -15.77 18.43
N PHE A 18 -4.44 -16.36 17.25
CA PHE A 18 -5.01 -17.70 17.07
C PHE A 18 -4.17 -18.77 17.81
N ALA A 19 -2.85 -18.73 17.66
CA ALA A 19 -1.94 -19.66 18.32
C ALA A 19 -2.01 -19.51 19.85
N ALA A 20 -2.01 -18.29 20.37
CA ALA A 20 -2.10 -18.02 21.82
C ALA A 20 -3.43 -18.49 22.41
N LEU A 21 -4.55 -18.29 21.72
CA LEU A 21 -5.87 -18.78 22.11
C LEU A 21 -5.96 -20.32 22.09
N ASN A 22 -5.16 -20.99 21.28
CA ASN A 22 -5.06 -22.45 21.24
C ASN A 22 -3.98 -23.02 22.19
N ASN A 23 -3.18 -22.18 22.84
CA ASN A 23 -2.17 -22.64 23.78
C ASN A 23 -2.79 -22.95 25.15
N ASN A 24 -2.57 -24.13 25.69
CA ASN A 24 -3.12 -24.57 26.97
C ASN A 24 -2.21 -24.22 28.17
N GLY A 25 -1.63 -23.05 28.19
CA GLY A 25 -0.97 -22.36 29.32
C GLY A 25 0.21 -23.06 30.03
N LYS A 26 0.22 -24.39 30.07
CA LYS A 26 1.23 -25.18 30.81
C LYS A 26 2.41 -25.69 29.97
N SER A 27 2.32 -25.65 28.64
CA SER A 27 3.38 -26.16 27.78
C SER A 27 3.59 -25.26 26.56
N LEU A 28 4.68 -24.53 26.54
CA LEU A 28 5.16 -23.78 25.38
C LEU A 28 5.53 -24.69 24.20
N LYS A 29 5.71 -26.00 24.43
CA LYS A 29 6.21 -26.97 23.46
C LYS A 29 5.16 -27.38 22.42
N THR A 30 3.86 -27.21 22.71
CA THR A 30 2.81 -27.74 21.82
C THR A 30 2.32 -26.75 20.77
N VAL A 31 2.35 -25.45 21.07
CA VAL A 31 1.87 -24.38 20.15
C VAL A 31 2.95 -23.33 19.92
N PHE A 32 3.50 -22.74 20.99
CA PHE A 32 4.45 -21.63 20.84
C PHE A 32 5.70 -22.03 20.06
N LEU A 33 6.42 -23.04 20.51
CA LEU A 33 7.69 -23.45 19.89
C LEU A 33 7.51 -23.89 18.42
N PRO A 34 6.51 -24.74 18.09
CA PRO A 34 6.24 -25.09 16.69
C PRO A 34 5.88 -23.88 15.83
N SER A 35 5.01 -22.99 16.33
CA SER A 35 4.66 -21.76 15.60
C SER A 35 5.86 -20.87 15.34
N PHE A 36 6.70 -20.64 16.35
CA PHE A 36 7.88 -19.79 16.23
C PHE A 36 8.91 -20.40 15.26
N LEU A 37 9.24 -21.70 15.42
CA LEU A 37 10.16 -22.40 14.53
C LEU A 37 9.60 -22.46 13.10
N GLY A 38 8.29 -22.64 12.95
CA GLY A 38 7.62 -22.60 11.66
C GLY A 38 7.77 -21.25 10.98
N VAL A 39 7.53 -20.13 11.68
CA VAL A 39 7.72 -18.77 11.12
C VAL A 39 9.16 -18.56 10.67
N VAL A 40 10.13 -18.93 11.48
CA VAL A 40 11.56 -18.83 11.11
C VAL A 40 11.87 -19.69 9.88
N ALA A 41 11.38 -20.92 9.84
CA ALA A 41 11.55 -21.82 8.69
C ALA A 41 10.90 -21.23 7.42
N GLY A 42 9.69 -20.68 7.51
CA GLY A 42 9.00 -20.04 6.38
C GLY A 42 9.78 -18.86 5.81
N VAL A 43 10.35 -18.00 6.66
CA VAL A 43 11.24 -16.91 6.25
C VAL A 43 12.49 -17.44 5.54
N LEU A 44 13.11 -18.50 6.07
CA LEU A 44 14.30 -19.09 5.45
C LEU A 44 13.98 -19.78 4.12
N ILE A 45 12.86 -20.50 4.03
CA ILE A 45 12.37 -21.14 2.80
C ILE A 45 12.16 -20.07 1.72
N PHE A 46 11.50 -18.97 2.03
CA PHE A 46 11.32 -17.89 1.06
C PHE A 46 12.65 -17.33 0.56
N LYS A 47 13.60 -17.08 1.45
CA LYS A 47 14.92 -16.57 1.07
C LYS A 47 15.71 -17.55 0.21
N ALA A 48 15.71 -18.83 0.58
CA ALA A 48 16.37 -19.86 -0.20
C ALA A 48 15.72 -20.04 -1.58
N ALA A 49 14.38 -20.05 -1.62
CA ALA A 49 13.62 -20.20 -2.83
C ALA A 49 13.77 -18.99 -3.79
N ARG A 50 13.89 -17.76 -3.28
CA ARG A 50 14.14 -16.56 -4.09
C ARG A 50 15.44 -16.63 -4.91
N HIS A 51 16.45 -17.32 -4.40
CA HIS A 51 17.70 -17.56 -5.14
C HIS A 51 17.56 -18.64 -6.22
N ALA A 52 16.58 -19.54 -6.08
CA ALA A 52 16.36 -20.68 -6.98
C ALA A 52 15.24 -20.43 -8.02
N LEU A 53 14.90 -19.17 -8.35
CA LEU A 53 13.78 -18.80 -9.23
C LEU A 53 12.45 -19.35 -8.67
N VAL A 54 11.94 -18.72 -7.61
CA VAL A 54 10.59 -19.01 -7.11
C VAL A 54 9.57 -18.58 -8.13
N ASP A 55 9.05 -19.58 -8.83
CA ASP A 55 7.89 -19.47 -9.68
C ASP A 55 6.66 -19.14 -8.81
N ASP A 56 5.73 -18.34 -9.32
CA ASP A 56 4.43 -18.04 -8.67
C ASP A 56 3.71 -19.31 -8.22
N GLN A 57 3.94 -20.43 -8.89
CA GLN A 57 3.41 -21.74 -8.55
C GLN A 57 3.84 -22.24 -7.15
N PHE A 58 5.08 -21.99 -6.74
CA PHE A 58 5.55 -22.38 -5.41
C PHE A 58 4.87 -21.59 -4.30
N LYS A 59 4.65 -20.30 -4.54
CA LYS A 59 3.88 -19.45 -3.61
C LYS A 59 2.45 -19.96 -3.46
N ILE A 60 1.75 -20.22 -4.57
CA ILE A 60 0.41 -20.79 -4.59
C ILE A 60 0.35 -22.11 -3.83
N PHE A 61 1.37 -22.97 -3.97
CA PHE A 61 1.44 -24.23 -3.24
C PHE A 61 1.51 -24.00 -1.72
N ILE A 62 2.41 -23.13 -1.24
CA ILE A 62 2.56 -22.83 0.20
C ILE A 62 1.26 -22.23 0.76
N ASP A 63 0.63 -21.29 0.05
CA ASP A 63 -0.61 -20.62 0.48
C ASP A 63 -1.79 -21.61 0.50
N SER A 64 -1.86 -22.54 -0.48
CA SER A 64 -2.87 -23.60 -0.51
C SER A 64 -2.68 -24.59 0.65
N VAL A 65 -1.44 -25.00 0.94
CA VAL A 65 -1.13 -25.86 2.10
C VAL A 65 -1.52 -25.14 3.40
N THR A 66 -1.20 -23.87 3.52
CA THR A 66 -1.54 -23.06 4.69
C THR A 66 -3.07 -23.00 4.89
N LEU A 67 -3.83 -22.81 3.83
CA LEU A 67 -5.30 -22.81 3.85
C LEU A 67 -5.87 -24.15 4.32
N VAL A 68 -5.36 -25.27 3.82
CA VAL A 68 -5.77 -26.61 4.26
C VAL A 68 -5.49 -26.81 5.74
N PHE A 69 -4.32 -26.40 6.24
CA PHE A 69 -4.00 -26.52 7.67
C PHE A 69 -4.76 -25.54 8.56
N LEU A 70 -5.19 -24.38 8.04
CA LEU A 70 -6.14 -23.53 8.74
C LEU A 70 -7.50 -24.22 8.89
N LEU A 71 -8.01 -24.88 7.86
CA LEU A 71 -9.24 -25.68 7.96
C LEU A 71 -9.11 -26.83 8.95
N ILE A 72 -8.00 -27.58 8.91
CA ILE A 72 -7.70 -28.66 9.87
C ILE A 72 -7.64 -28.10 11.31
N SER A 73 -7.16 -26.87 11.49
CA SER A 73 -7.02 -26.26 12.80
C SER A 73 -8.36 -25.99 13.51
N ILE A 74 -9.51 -26.07 12.81
CA ILE A 74 -10.85 -26.05 13.42
C ILE A 74 -10.96 -27.19 14.46
N LEU A 75 -10.41 -28.36 14.13
CA LEU A 75 -10.45 -29.53 14.99
C LEU A 75 -9.73 -29.28 16.33
N TRP A 76 -8.67 -28.49 16.31
CA TRP A 76 -7.86 -28.22 17.52
C TRP A 76 -8.49 -27.25 18.51
N ILE A 77 -9.56 -26.58 18.12
CA ILE A 77 -10.39 -25.79 19.03
C ILE A 77 -11.19 -26.72 19.95
N PHE A 78 -11.54 -27.91 19.46
CA PHE A 78 -12.41 -28.85 20.17
C PHE A 78 -11.65 -30.08 20.71
N PHE A 79 -10.62 -30.55 20.02
CA PHE A 79 -9.88 -31.77 20.33
C PHE A 79 -8.41 -31.50 20.66
N GLU A 80 -7.81 -32.29 21.56
CA GLU A 80 -6.42 -32.12 22.00
C GLU A 80 -5.55 -33.30 21.59
N LEU A 81 -5.27 -33.45 20.29
CA LEU A 81 -4.28 -34.40 19.80
C LEU A 81 -2.91 -33.74 19.71
N LYS A 82 -2.05 -33.90 20.71
CA LYS A 82 -0.80 -33.16 20.91
C LYS A 82 0.12 -33.18 19.68
N ILE A 83 0.41 -34.37 19.10
CA ILE A 83 1.36 -34.51 17.99
C ILE A 83 0.82 -33.80 16.72
N ALA A 84 -0.43 -34.04 16.39
CA ALA A 84 -1.06 -33.43 15.22
C ALA A 84 -1.18 -31.89 15.36
N LYS A 85 -1.43 -31.41 16.60
CA LYS A 85 -1.42 -29.99 16.91
C LYS A 85 -0.03 -29.36 16.71
N ILE A 86 1.05 -30.02 17.15
CA ILE A 86 2.44 -29.59 16.93
C ILE A 86 2.72 -29.43 15.42
N VAL A 87 2.39 -30.45 14.63
CA VAL A 87 2.61 -30.44 13.17
C VAL A 87 1.80 -29.32 12.51
N THR A 88 0.51 -29.18 12.87
CA THR A 88 -0.36 -28.12 12.32
C THR A 88 0.19 -26.73 12.59
N PHE A 89 0.55 -26.42 13.83
CA PHE A 89 1.06 -25.09 14.17
C PHE A 89 2.46 -24.83 13.59
N PHE A 90 3.27 -25.85 13.37
CA PHE A 90 4.53 -25.72 12.65
C PHE A 90 4.31 -25.36 11.17
N ILE A 91 3.41 -26.07 10.48
CA ILE A 91 3.11 -25.80 9.06
C ILE A 91 2.42 -24.44 8.88
N LEU A 92 1.47 -24.10 9.75
CA LEU A 92 0.88 -22.75 9.75
C LEU A 92 1.95 -21.67 9.95
N GLY A 93 2.91 -21.91 10.87
CA GLY A 93 4.04 -21.02 11.06
C GLY A 93 4.85 -20.84 9.77
N ILE A 94 5.14 -21.91 9.04
CA ILE A 94 5.83 -21.83 7.73
C ILE A 94 5.03 -20.94 6.77
N GLY A 95 3.72 -21.16 6.62
CA GLY A 95 2.87 -20.39 5.72
C GLY A 95 2.85 -18.90 6.06
N PHE A 96 2.66 -18.55 7.33
CA PHE A 96 2.66 -17.14 7.76
C PHE A 96 4.05 -16.48 7.70
N GLY A 97 5.12 -17.21 8.00
CA GLY A 97 6.48 -16.71 7.85
C GLY A 97 6.90 -16.50 6.40
N PHE A 98 6.50 -17.41 5.52
CA PHE A 98 6.68 -17.28 4.08
C PHE A 98 5.86 -16.08 3.53
N GLY A 99 4.58 -15.99 3.88
CA GLY A 99 3.71 -14.88 3.49
C GLY A 99 4.25 -13.51 3.96
N TYR A 100 4.76 -13.42 5.19
CA TYR A 100 5.44 -12.22 5.67
C TYR A 100 6.64 -11.84 4.77
N SER A 101 7.49 -12.80 4.44
CA SER A 101 8.68 -12.55 3.63
C SER A 101 8.36 -12.25 2.16
N SER A 102 7.28 -12.81 1.61
CA SER A 102 6.84 -12.55 0.24
C SER A 102 6.20 -11.17 0.09
N SER A 103 5.50 -10.68 1.12
CA SER A 103 4.90 -9.34 1.13
C SER A 103 5.91 -8.23 1.42
N SER A 104 7.00 -8.54 2.12
CA SER A 104 8.06 -7.59 2.46
C SER A 104 9.09 -7.46 1.33
N ALA A 105 8.69 -6.97 0.16
CA ALA A 105 9.51 -6.91 -1.04
C ALA A 105 10.83 -6.12 -0.89
N LEU A 106 10.96 -5.31 0.15
CA LEU A 106 12.11 -4.45 0.41
C LEU A 106 12.70 -4.75 1.79
N PHE A 107 13.32 -5.93 1.96
CA PHE A 107 14.08 -6.20 3.17
C PHE A 107 15.45 -5.49 3.07
N PRO A 108 15.75 -4.45 3.87
CA PRO A 108 17.01 -3.69 3.76
C PRO A 108 18.24 -4.51 4.18
N LEU A 109 18.04 -5.71 4.74
CA LEU A 109 19.10 -6.55 5.34
C LEU A 109 20.17 -7.06 4.38
N PHE A 110 20.02 -6.92 3.06
CA PHE A 110 20.93 -7.53 2.08
C PHE A 110 21.27 -6.64 0.86
N GLY A 111 20.89 -5.35 0.90
CA GLY A 111 21.42 -4.36 -0.04
C GLY A 111 22.66 -3.69 0.55
N GLY A 112 23.57 -3.20 -0.28
CA GLY A 112 24.76 -2.47 0.16
C GLY A 112 24.50 -1.17 0.95
N GLU A 113 23.25 -0.90 1.31
CA GLU A 113 22.75 0.28 2.03
C GLU A 113 22.57 0.05 3.55
N LEU A 114 23.11 -1.02 4.11
CA LEU A 114 23.00 -1.35 5.55
C LEU A 114 23.56 -0.25 6.49
N LEU A 115 24.31 0.68 5.97
CA LEU A 115 24.93 1.78 6.73
C LEU A 115 24.13 3.09 6.68
N ASP A 116 23.00 3.14 5.96
CA ASP A 116 22.11 4.31 6.01
C ASP A 116 21.29 4.31 7.30
N THR A 117 21.21 5.47 7.96
CA THR A 117 20.45 5.67 9.21
C THR A 117 19.00 5.18 9.10
N LEU A 118 18.38 5.36 7.93
CA LEU A 118 16.99 4.93 7.68
C LEU A 118 16.85 3.41 7.69
N SER A 119 17.82 2.69 7.14
CA SER A 119 17.84 1.22 7.09
C SER A 119 18.07 0.63 8.49
N VAL A 120 18.95 1.24 9.27
CA VAL A 120 19.22 0.84 10.66
C VAL A 120 17.98 1.02 11.53
N ILE A 121 17.31 2.17 11.48
CA ILE A 121 16.08 2.42 12.24
C ILE A 121 14.97 1.45 11.82
N SER A 122 14.82 1.19 10.53
CA SER A 122 13.83 0.25 9.99
C SER A 122 14.05 -1.17 10.50
N PHE A 123 15.30 -1.60 10.60
CA PHE A 123 15.69 -2.89 11.17
C PHE A 123 15.34 -3.00 12.66
N PHE A 124 15.66 -1.98 13.44
CA PHE A 124 15.29 -1.94 14.86
C PHE A 124 13.77 -1.93 15.07
N LEU A 125 13.01 -1.21 14.25
CA LEU A 125 11.55 -1.22 14.33
C LEU A 125 10.95 -2.58 13.98
N MET A 126 11.52 -3.30 13.02
CA MET A 126 11.12 -4.66 12.69
C MET A 126 11.38 -5.62 13.85
N ILE A 127 12.59 -5.59 14.44
CA ILE A 127 12.92 -6.41 15.62
C ILE A 127 12.00 -6.07 16.79
N PHE A 128 11.76 -4.79 17.04
CA PHE A 128 10.85 -4.34 18.10
C PHE A 128 9.44 -4.89 17.90
N ALA A 129 8.91 -4.86 16.67
CA ALA A 129 7.61 -5.43 16.34
C ALA A 129 7.57 -6.95 16.59
N MET A 130 8.62 -7.68 16.21
CA MET A 130 8.71 -9.13 16.46
C MET A 130 8.74 -9.45 17.96
N ILE A 131 9.51 -8.71 18.74
CA ILE A 131 9.56 -8.86 20.20
C ILE A 131 8.16 -8.58 20.81
N LEU A 132 7.49 -7.53 20.34
CA LEU A 132 6.15 -7.16 20.82
C LEU A 132 5.12 -8.26 20.52
N ILE A 133 5.17 -8.88 19.36
CA ILE A 133 4.32 -10.02 18.98
C ILE A 133 4.60 -11.24 19.86
N LEU A 134 5.87 -11.52 20.19
CA LEU A 134 6.21 -12.59 21.11
C LEU A 134 5.65 -12.34 22.51
N PHE A 135 5.78 -11.13 23.04
CA PHE A 135 5.19 -10.77 24.32
C PHE A 135 3.66 -10.87 24.30
N LEU A 136 3.01 -10.40 23.24
CA LEU A 136 1.56 -10.55 23.07
C LEU A 136 1.12 -12.01 23.12
N PHE A 137 1.85 -12.92 22.53
CA PHE A 137 1.55 -14.36 22.64
C PHE A 137 1.45 -14.80 24.10
N PHE A 138 2.42 -14.44 24.94
CA PHE A 138 2.45 -14.83 26.37
C PHE A 138 1.32 -14.18 27.14
N PHE A 139 1.07 -12.87 26.95
CA PHE A 139 0.01 -12.16 27.66
C PHE A 139 -1.37 -12.72 27.30
N ILE A 140 -1.65 -12.97 26.02
CA ILE A 140 -2.89 -13.54 25.53
C ILE A 140 -3.08 -14.97 26.06
N SER A 141 -2.03 -15.81 26.04
CA SER A 141 -2.10 -17.16 26.60
C SER A 141 -2.42 -17.18 28.11
N ASN A 142 -1.85 -16.25 28.86
CA ASN A 142 -2.11 -16.12 30.30
C ASN A 142 -3.53 -15.59 30.57
N LEU A 143 -4.00 -14.60 29.80
CA LEU A 143 -5.37 -14.07 29.92
C LEU A 143 -6.40 -15.13 29.54
N LYS A 144 -6.16 -15.92 28.49
CA LYS A 144 -7.02 -17.05 28.13
C LYS A 144 -7.24 -18.03 29.29
N ALA A 145 -6.20 -18.30 30.08
CA ALA A 145 -6.33 -19.20 31.25
C ALA A 145 -7.27 -18.66 32.34
N SER A 146 -7.60 -17.37 32.32
CA SER A 146 -8.45 -16.69 33.31
C SER A 146 -9.90 -16.54 32.86
N ILE A 147 -10.27 -16.97 31.67
CA ILE A 147 -11.63 -16.88 31.12
C ILE A 147 -12.25 -18.27 30.93
N PRO A 148 -13.59 -18.35 30.82
CA PRO A 148 -14.28 -19.62 30.52
C PRO A 148 -13.82 -20.21 29.19
N SER A 149 -13.63 -21.52 29.15
CA SER A 149 -13.17 -22.24 27.96
C SER A 149 -14.08 -22.02 26.73
N SER A 150 -15.40 -21.90 26.94
CA SER A 150 -16.36 -21.61 25.87
C SER A 150 -16.08 -20.27 25.17
N LEU A 151 -15.83 -19.21 25.98
CA LEU A 151 -15.52 -17.88 25.41
C LEU A 151 -14.16 -17.86 24.70
N ALA A 152 -13.16 -18.56 25.26
CA ALA A 152 -11.88 -18.73 24.60
C ALA A 152 -12.00 -19.41 23.23
N LYS A 153 -12.84 -20.45 23.14
CA LYS A 153 -13.13 -21.15 21.87
C LYS A 153 -13.85 -20.26 20.86
N ILE A 154 -14.81 -19.45 21.32
CA ILE A 154 -15.53 -18.48 20.45
C ILE A 154 -14.53 -17.46 19.88
N LEU A 155 -13.68 -16.88 20.72
CA LEU A 155 -12.67 -15.92 20.25
C LEU A 155 -11.68 -16.57 19.27
N ALA A 156 -11.25 -17.82 19.53
CA ALA A 156 -10.40 -18.57 18.62
C ALA A 156 -11.09 -18.83 17.26
N LEU A 157 -12.39 -19.18 17.27
CA LEU A 157 -13.18 -19.41 16.06
C LEU A 157 -13.37 -18.12 15.25
N ILE A 158 -13.68 -17.01 15.90
CA ILE A 158 -13.80 -15.69 15.24
C ILE A 158 -12.48 -15.31 14.57
N THR A 159 -11.35 -15.48 15.28
CA THR A 159 -10.02 -15.20 14.74
C THR A 159 -9.71 -16.11 13.55
N LEU A 160 -10.05 -17.40 13.64
CA LEU A 160 -9.81 -18.37 12.57
C LEU A 160 -10.64 -18.08 11.33
N ILE A 161 -11.92 -17.73 11.47
CA ILE A 161 -12.79 -17.35 10.35
C ILE A 161 -12.18 -16.17 9.60
N PHE A 162 -11.68 -15.16 10.30
CA PHE A 162 -11.07 -14.01 9.67
C PHE A 162 -9.76 -14.35 8.93
N LEU A 163 -8.93 -15.22 9.53
CA LEU A 163 -7.72 -15.76 8.87
C LEU A 163 -8.07 -16.59 7.62
N LEU A 164 -9.16 -17.38 7.67
CA LEU A 164 -9.63 -18.14 6.52
C LEU A 164 -10.12 -17.24 5.38
N VAL A 165 -10.88 -16.18 5.70
CA VAL A 165 -11.32 -15.20 4.70
C VAL A 165 -10.10 -14.54 4.04
N ASP A 166 -9.12 -14.11 4.82
CA ASP A 166 -7.90 -13.50 4.30
C ASP A 166 -7.16 -14.45 3.34
N ARG A 167 -6.79 -15.64 3.83
CA ARG A 167 -5.99 -16.58 3.06
C ARG A 167 -6.74 -17.17 1.86
N SER A 168 -8.05 -17.47 1.99
CA SER A 168 -8.83 -17.96 0.86
C SER A 168 -8.98 -16.94 -0.26
N SER A 169 -9.16 -15.65 0.11
CA SER A 169 -9.28 -14.56 -0.86
C SER A 169 -7.96 -14.33 -1.62
N GLN A 170 -6.83 -14.34 -0.92
CA GLN A 170 -5.51 -14.19 -1.53
C GLN A 170 -5.18 -15.39 -2.44
N THR A 171 -5.34 -16.63 -1.94
CA THR A 171 -5.06 -17.85 -2.71
C THR A 171 -5.96 -17.96 -3.94
N ALA A 172 -7.26 -17.62 -3.83
CA ALA A 172 -8.16 -17.64 -4.97
C ALA A 172 -7.74 -16.64 -6.06
N LEU A 173 -7.32 -15.43 -5.67
CA LEU A 173 -6.84 -14.43 -6.60
C LEU A 173 -5.54 -14.87 -7.31
N GLU A 174 -4.63 -15.50 -6.59
CA GLU A 174 -3.38 -16.03 -7.15
C GLU A 174 -3.62 -17.16 -8.13
N LEU A 175 -4.53 -18.10 -7.80
CA LEU A 175 -4.94 -19.19 -8.70
C LEU A 175 -5.59 -18.68 -10.00
N LEU A 176 -6.39 -17.59 -9.89
CA LEU A 176 -6.97 -16.94 -11.07
C LEU A 176 -5.91 -16.28 -11.94
N ARG A 177 -4.96 -15.56 -11.34
CA ARG A 177 -3.86 -14.90 -12.06
C ARG A 177 -2.94 -15.89 -12.75
N ALA A 178 -2.68 -17.04 -12.12
CA ALA A 178 -1.87 -18.11 -12.70
C ALA A 178 -2.60 -18.91 -13.80
N GLY A 179 -3.92 -18.65 -14.03
CA GLY A 179 -4.72 -19.42 -14.99
C GLY A 179 -4.90 -20.88 -14.60
N ALA A 180 -4.65 -21.23 -13.32
CA ALA A 180 -4.78 -22.60 -12.82
C ALA A 180 -6.24 -23.05 -12.71
N LEU A 181 -7.17 -22.11 -12.57
CA LEU A 181 -8.61 -22.37 -12.56
C LEU A 181 -9.19 -22.20 -13.98
N LYS A 182 -9.39 -23.31 -14.67
CA LYS A 182 -10.08 -23.33 -15.96
C LYS A 182 -11.61 -23.40 -15.75
N ILE A 183 -12.22 -22.26 -15.47
CA ILE A 183 -13.64 -22.13 -15.15
C ILE A 183 -14.28 -21.18 -16.18
N SER A 184 -15.62 -21.19 -16.30
CA SER A 184 -16.35 -20.28 -17.19
C SER A 184 -16.05 -18.80 -16.85
N SER A 185 -16.10 -17.93 -17.85
CA SER A 185 -15.82 -16.49 -17.69
C SER A 185 -16.70 -15.82 -16.64
N GLU A 186 -17.95 -16.25 -16.51
CA GLU A 186 -18.90 -15.72 -15.54
C GLU A 186 -18.51 -16.12 -14.11
N LEU A 187 -18.13 -17.37 -13.86
CA LEU A 187 -17.72 -17.85 -12.55
C LEU A 187 -16.36 -17.24 -12.12
N ASN A 188 -15.44 -17.05 -13.07
CA ASN A 188 -14.20 -16.32 -12.83
C ASN A 188 -14.45 -14.89 -12.34
N SER A 189 -15.39 -14.18 -12.97
CA SER A 189 -15.79 -12.83 -12.59
C SER A 189 -16.37 -12.78 -11.17
N GLN A 190 -17.22 -13.76 -10.81
CA GLN A 190 -17.79 -13.86 -9.46
C GLN A 190 -16.73 -14.15 -8.40
N ILE A 191 -15.83 -15.12 -8.63
CA ILE A 191 -14.72 -15.44 -7.72
C ILE A 191 -13.82 -14.24 -7.56
N LEU A 192 -13.47 -13.54 -8.64
CA LEU A 192 -12.68 -12.32 -8.59
C LEU A 192 -13.33 -11.23 -7.73
N SER A 193 -14.64 -11.01 -7.91
CA SER A 193 -15.40 -10.03 -7.13
C SER A 193 -15.44 -10.37 -5.64
N ILE A 194 -15.69 -11.63 -5.29
CA ILE A 194 -15.73 -12.10 -3.91
C ILE A 194 -14.33 -12.00 -3.28
N SER A 195 -13.30 -12.45 -3.97
CA SER A 195 -11.92 -12.38 -3.50
C SER A 195 -11.46 -10.93 -3.28
N ALA A 196 -11.80 -10.03 -4.19
CA ALA A 196 -11.49 -8.61 -4.05
C ALA A 196 -12.17 -7.99 -2.82
N LYS A 197 -13.44 -8.31 -2.56
CA LYS A 197 -14.16 -7.88 -1.35
C LYS A 197 -13.54 -8.48 -0.09
N GLY A 198 -13.14 -9.75 -0.12
CA GLY A 198 -12.45 -10.40 0.99
C GLY A 198 -11.13 -9.72 1.32
N ILE A 199 -10.30 -9.43 0.32
CA ILE A 199 -9.04 -8.71 0.49
C ILE A 199 -9.28 -7.30 1.06
N TYR A 200 -10.28 -6.57 0.54
CA TYR A 200 -10.62 -5.24 1.06
C TYR A 200 -11.00 -5.27 2.54
N VAL A 201 -11.80 -6.26 2.97
CA VAL A 201 -12.16 -6.42 4.39
C VAL A 201 -10.94 -6.77 5.24
N THR A 202 -10.04 -7.61 4.74
CA THR A 202 -8.86 -8.08 5.48
C THR A 202 -7.69 -7.09 5.46
N GLU A 203 -7.74 -6.05 4.64
CA GLU A 203 -6.81 -4.91 4.71
C GLU A 203 -6.79 -4.27 6.11
N PHE A 204 -7.93 -4.28 6.80
CA PHE A 204 -8.08 -3.79 8.17
C PHE A 204 -7.86 -4.86 9.25
N SER A 205 -7.27 -6.01 8.92
CA SER A 205 -7.10 -7.15 9.80
C SER A 205 -6.36 -6.84 11.10
N ALA A 206 -5.34 -5.99 11.06
CA ALA A 206 -4.60 -5.57 12.25
C ALA A 206 -5.52 -4.93 13.30
N TYR A 207 -6.41 -4.02 12.87
CA TYR A 207 -7.39 -3.36 13.76
C TYR A 207 -8.41 -4.33 14.30
N PHE A 208 -8.88 -5.27 13.48
CA PHE A 208 -9.78 -6.32 13.91
C PHE A 208 -9.16 -7.17 15.03
N TYR A 209 -7.92 -7.65 14.87
CA TYR A 209 -7.24 -8.44 15.89
C TYR A 209 -6.96 -7.64 17.16
N ILE A 210 -6.67 -6.35 17.06
CA ILE A 210 -6.56 -5.42 18.19
C ILE A 210 -7.87 -5.40 18.98
N VAL A 211 -9.01 -5.26 18.32
CA VAL A 211 -10.33 -5.28 18.97
C VAL A 211 -10.57 -6.62 19.67
N VAL A 212 -10.23 -7.75 19.07
CA VAL A 212 -10.37 -9.09 19.70
C VAL A 212 -9.50 -9.20 20.95
N ILE A 213 -8.27 -8.67 20.95
CA ILE A 213 -7.40 -8.67 22.13
C ILE A 213 -7.98 -7.79 23.24
N LEU A 214 -8.51 -6.61 22.90
CA LEU A 214 -9.17 -5.73 23.87
C LEU A 214 -10.41 -6.40 24.48
N LEU A 215 -11.22 -7.09 23.67
CA LEU A 215 -12.36 -7.88 24.16
C LEU A 215 -11.91 -8.99 25.10
N LEU A 216 -10.81 -9.70 24.79
CA LEU A 216 -10.23 -10.70 25.69
C LEU A 216 -9.83 -10.08 27.03
N CYS A 217 -9.20 -8.90 27.05
CA CYS A 217 -8.86 -8.19 28.27
C CYS A 217 -10.11 -7.86 29.09
N ILE A 218 -11.15 -7.31 28.45
CA ILE A 218 -12.42 -6.97 29.11
C ILE A 218 -13.07 -8.23 29.72
N ILE A 219 -13.16 -9.31 28.95
CA ILE A 219 -13.72 -10.59 29.44
C ILE A 219 -12.91 -11.10 30.61
N ALA A 220 -11.56 -11.06 30.54
CA ALA A 220 -10.73 -11.50 31.66
C ALA A 220 -10.96 -10.68 32.94
N PHE A 221 -11.19 -9.38 32.83
CA PHE A 221 -11.60 -8.55 33.99
C PHE A 221 -12.99 -8.92 34.52
N CYS A 222 -13.97 -9.20 33.65
CA CYS A 222 -15.32 -9.59 34.09
C CYS A 222 -15.33 -10.91 34.85
N PHE A 223 -14.48 -11.86 34.50
CA PHE A 223 -14.37 -13.16 35.15
C PHE A 223 -13.34 -13.21 36.30
N MET A 224 -12.65 -12.11 36.55
CA MET A 224 -11.71 -12.01 37.66
C MET A 224 -12.45 -12.10 39.01
N PRO A 225 -11.91 -12.80 40.03
CA PRO A 225 -12.52 -12.83 41.38
C PRO A 225 -12.76 -11.42 41.92
N LYS A 226 -14.04 -11.11 42.28
CA LYS A 226 -14.47 -9.73 42.57
C LYS A 226 -13.95 -9.17 43.87
N SER A 227 -13.75 -10.02 44.90
CA SER A 227 -13.31 -9.56 46.24
C SER A 227 -12.27 -10.47 46.85
N ILE A 228 -11.36 -9.86 47.59
CA ILE A 228 -10.46 -10.56 48.50
C ILE A 228 -11.06 -10.36 49.91
N ASP A 229 -11.50 -11.42 50.51
CA ASP A 229 -12.03 -11.35 51.87
C ASP A 229 -10.90 -11.02 52.85
N LYS A 230 -10.99 -9.87 53.51
CA LYS A 230 -9.98 -9.41 54.48
C LYS A 230 -9.93 -10.29 55.74
N SER A 231 -11.02 -11.00 56.05
CA SER A 231 -11.06 -11.95 57.16
C SER A 231 -10.15 -13.15 56.94
N THR A 232 -9.81 -13.44 55.70
CA THR A 232 -8.92 -14.55 55.32
C THR A 232 -7.46 -14.10 55.07
N PHE A 233 -7.10 -12.89 55.54
CA PHE A 233 -5.75 -12.33 55.34
C PHE A 233 -4.67 -13.31 55.81
N GLY A 234 -3.65 -13.53 55.01
CA GLY A 234 -2.57 -14.49 55.27
C GLY A 234 -2.92 -15.94 54.96
N SER A 235 -4.19 -16.31 54.75
CA SER A 235 -4.60 -17.66 54.39
C SER A 235 -4.15 -18.05 52.95
N ILE A 236 -4.09 -19.37 52.67
CA ILE A 236 -3.80 -19.88 51.36
C ILE A 236 -4.81 -19.36 50.33
N LYS A 237 -6.11 -19.30 50.71
CA LYS A 237 -7.19 -18.79 49.86
C LYS A 237 -6.96 -17.33 49.46
N TYR A 238 -6.57 -16.49 50.43
CA TYR A 238 -6.26 -15.07 50.17
C TYR A 238 -5.10 -14.92 49.21
N ARG A 239 -3.98 -15.62 49.46
CA ARG A 239 -2.79 -15.57 48.59
C ARG A 239 -3.09 -16.04 47.19
N PHE A 240 -3.84 -17.13 47.01
CA PHE A 240 -4.23 -17.66 45.72
C PHE A 240 -5.14 -16.69 44.94
N THR A 241 -6.18 -16.15 45.60
CA THR A 241 -7.09 -15.16 44.97
C THR A 241 -6.34 -13.88 44.57
N LYS A 242 -5.44 -13.40 45.43
CA LYS A 242 -4.61 -12.24 45.16
C LYS A 242 -3.70 -12.51 43.95
N ALA A 243 -3.02 -13.66 43.88
CA ALA A 243 -2.16 -14.03 42.77
C ALA A 243 -2.92 -14.12 41.45
N ILE A 244 -4.15 -14.68 41.43
CA ILE A 244 -4.99 -14.68 40.21
C ILE A 244 -5.30 -13.25 39.76
N ARG A 245 -5.73 -12.38 40.68
CA ARG A 245 -6.07 -11.00 40.36
C ARG A 245 -4.88 -10.22 39.79
N GLU A 246 -3.72 -10.31 40.45
CA GLU A 246 -2.49 -9.66 40.03
C GLU A 246 -2.06 -10.19 38.63
N ASN A 247 -2.12 -11.50 38.43
CA ASN A 247 -1.79 -12.10 37.13
C ASN A 247 -2.71 -11.58 36.00
N VAL A 248 -4.04 -11.52 36.24
CA VAL A 248 -4.98 -10.98 35.24
C VAL A 248 -4.68 -9.50 34.98
N PHE A 249 -4.50 -8.72 36.06
CA PHE A 249 -4.25 -7.29 35.95
C PHE A 249 -2.95 -6.98 35.17
N ASP A 250 -1.85 -7.63 35.53
CA ASP A 250 -0.57 -7.40 34.90
C ASP A 250 -0.57 -7.84 33.42
N ASN A 251 -1.08 -9.05 33.13
CA ASN A 251 -1.16 -9.50 31.74
C ASN A 251 -2.09 -8.61 30.89
N ALA A 252 -3.23 -8.19 31.42
CA ALA A 252 -4.14 -7.28 30.72
C ALA A 252 -3.51 -5.90 30.51
N LYS A 253 -2.82 -5.35 31.52
CA LYS A 253 -2.10 -4.08 31.43
C LYS A 253 -1.02 -4.13 30.34
N PHE A 254 -0.18 -5.15 30.34
CA PHE A 254 0.88 -5.28 29.34
C PHE A 254 0.34 -5.59 27.94
N ALA A 255 -0.70 -6.41 27.82
CA ALA A 255 -1.38 -6.64 26.55
C ALA A 255 -1.99 -5.33 26.00
N PHE A 256 -2.67 -4.56 26.86
CA PHE A 256 -3.25 -3.27 26.49
C PHE A 256 -2.18 -2.25 26.04
N CYS A 257 -1.08 -2.11 26.81
CA CYS A 257 0.03 -1.23 26.41
C CYS A 257 0.65 -1.66 25.07
N SER A 258 0.85 -2.97 24.87
CA SER A 258 1.38 -3.50 23.61
C SER A 258 0.47 -3.21 22.43
N VAL A 259 -0.84 -3.36 22.63
CA VAL A 259 -1.86 -3.06 21.62
C VAL A 259 -1.93 -1.56 21.31
N LEU A 260 -1.81 -0.69 22.33
CA LEU A 260 -1.75 0.76 22.11
C LEU A 260 -0.53 1.17 21.29
N ILE A 261 0.63 0.58 21.54
CA ILE A 261 1.84 0.80 20.73
C ILE A 261 1.59 0.35 19.30
N ALA A 262 1.06 -0.87 19.11
CA ALA A 262 0.74 -1.40 17.80
C ALA A 262 -0.26 -0.51 17.04
N LEU A 263 -1.32 -0.07 17.71
CA LEU A 263 -2.32 0.84 17.16
C LEU A 263 -1.70 2.18 16.73
N GLY A 264 -0.85 2.76 17.59
CA GLY A 264 -0.18 4.02 17.30
C GLY A 264 0.70 3.94 16.04
N PHE A 265 1.51 2.89 15.92
CA PHE A 265 2.33 2.69 14.72
C PHE A 265 1.52 2.37 13.47
N SER A 266 0.43 1.58 13.60
CA SER A 266 -0.46 1.25 12.47
C SER A 266 -1.19 2.50 11.98
N LEU A 267 -1.77 3.29 12.88
CA LEU A 267 -2.43 4.56 12.53
C LEU A 267 -1.45 5.57 11.92
N TYR A 268 -0.24 5.69 12.48
CA TYR A 268 0.78 6.54 11.90
C TYR A 268 1.14 6.11 10.48
N TYR A 269 1.26 4.80 10.25
CA TYR A 269 1.52 4.28 8.90
C TYR A 269 0.35 4.58 7.96
N ASP A 270 -0.87 4.20 8.30
CA ASP A 270 -2.03 4.31 7.41
C ASP A 270 -2.45 5.77 7.14
N LEU A 271 -2.39 6.62 8.17
CA LEU A 271 -2.85 8.01 8.04
C LEU A 271 -1.79 8.97 7.52
N TYR A 272 -0.52 8.66 7.71
CA TYR A 272 0.57 9.59 7.40
C TYR A 272 1.65 8.98 6.49
N ALA A 273 2.27 7.86 6.90
CA ALA A 273 3.47 7.36 6.24
C ALA A 273 3.19 6.62 4.91
N SER A 274 2.00 6.04 4.73
CA SER A 274 1.58 5.38 3.48
C SER A 274 1.14 6.36 2.41
N ARG A 275 0.83 7.61 2.79
CA ARG A 275 0.41 8.62 1.82
C ARG A 275 1.55 8.91 0.86
N PRO A 276 1.28 8.91 -0.45
CA PRO A 276 2.28 9.34 -1.42
C PRO A 276 2.70 10.77 -1.11
N PRO A 277 3.97 11.11 -1.27
CA PRO A 277 4.44 12.47 -1.10
C PRO A 277 3.64 13.39 -2.03
N GLN A 278 3.21 14.54 -1.50
CA GLN A 278 2.51 15.52 -2.31
C GLN A 278 3.46 16.11 -3.35
N ILE A 279 3.00 16.14 -4.60
CA ILE A 279 3.71 16.86 -5.64
C ILE A 279 3.51 18.36 -5.46
N SER A 280 4.54 19.15 -5.76
CA SER A 280 4.41 20.60 -5.85
C SER A 280 3.35 20.97 -6.89
N GLU A 281 2.55 21.98 -6.60
CA GLU A 281 1.59 22.49 -7.59
C GLU A 281 2.33 22.99 -8.84
N PRO A 282 1.85 22.63 -10.04
CA PRO A 282 2.48 23.07 -11.26
C PRO A 282 2.21 24.56 -11.52
N LEU A 283 3.23 25.28 -11.93
CA LEU A 283 3.07 26.63 -12.44
C LEU A 283 2.39 26.58 -13.82
N LEU A 284 1.26 27.26 -13.97
CA LEU A 284 0.58 27.36 -15.26
C LEU A 284 1.40 28.24 -16.21
N VAL A 285 1.61 27.74 -17.42
CA VAL A 285 2.36 28.44 -18.46
C VAL A 285 1.59 28.44 -19.77
N GLU A 286 1.71 29.56 -20.49
CA GLU A 286 1.15 29.70 -21.84
C GLU A 286 2.28 29.85 -22.85
N PRO A 287 2.07 29.40 -24.10
CA PRO A 287 3.08 29.51 -25.14
C PRO A 287 3.24 30.97 -25.58
N VAL A 288 4.47 31.33 -25.92
CA VAL A 288 4.77 32.61 -26.58
C VAL A 288 4.91 32.32 -28.09
N GLY A 289 3.86 32.65 -28.85
CA GLY A 289 3.71 32.13 -30.20
C GLY A 289 3.53 30.62 -30.20
N ASP A 290 4.39 29.89 -30.95
CA ASP A 290 4.36 28.42 -31.02
C ASP A 290 5.40 27.76 -30.10
N LYS A 291 5.94 28.46 -29.10
CA LYS A 291 7.03 27.95 -28.25
C LYS A 291 6.82 28.25 -26.78
N PHE A 292 7.31 27.34 -25.95
CA PHE A 292 7.52 27.58 -24.51
C PHE A 292 9.00 27.83 -24.28
N ILE A 293 9.33 28.88 -23.54
CA ILE A 293 10.71 29.34 -23.30
C ILE A 293 10.93 29.42 -21.80
N PHE A 294 11.96 28.74 -21.30
CA PHE A 294 12.32 28.72 -19.89
C PHE A 294 13.78 29.13 -19.72
N ASP A 295 14.05 30.03 -18.78
CA ASP A 295 15.41 30.42 -18.44
C ASP A 295 16.11 29.31 -17.65
N VAL A 296 17.33 28.92 -18.06
CA VAL A 296 18.10 27.88 -17.38
C VAL A 296 18.53 28.31 -15.98
N ASP A 297 18.58 29.61 -15.70
CA ASP A 297 19.00 30.12 -14.40
C ASP A 297 18.07 29.68 -13.25
N MET A 298 16.83 29.32 -13.55
CA MET A 298 15.90 28.75 -12.55
C MET A 298 16.40 27.41 -12.00
N LEU A 299 17.21 26.67 -12.74
CA LEU A 299 17.73 25.36 -12.33
C LEU A 299 18.99 25.43 -11.45
N LYS A 300 19.47 26.63 -11.11
CA LYS A 300 20.65 26.83 -10.23
C LYS A 300 20.41 26.39 -8.79
N ASP A 301 19.15 26.29 -8.38
CA ASP A 301 18.75 25.75 -7.07
C ASP A 301 18.83 24.22 -6.98
N ASN A 302 19.10 23.55 -8.10
CA ASN A 302 19.09 22.09 -8.23
C ASN A 302 17.77 21.43 -7.82
N GLU A 303 16.63 22.14 -7.88
CA GLU A 303 15.32 21.60 -7.59
C GLU A 303 14.55 21.20 -8.86
N LEU A 304 13.41 20.53 -8.67
CA LEU A 304 12.49 20.16 -9.73
C LEU A 304 11.45 21.27 -9.91
N HIS A 305 11.44 21.90 -11.07
CA HIS A 305 10.47 22.93 -11.43
C HIS A 305 9.33 22.34 -12.26
N ARG A 306 8.12 22.33 -11.72
CA ARG A 306 6.94 21.72 -12.35
C ARG A 306 6.08 22.77 -13.00
N PHE A 307 5.67 22.49 -14.25
CA PHE A 307 4.82 23.32 -15.06
C PHE A 307 3.59 22.55 -15.54
N ALA A 308 2.54 23.28 -15.90
CA ALA A 308 1.40 22.72 -16.59
C ALA A 308 0.90 23.65 -17.68
N TYR A 309 0.50 23.06 -18.78
CA TYR A 309 -0.28 23.71 -19.82
C TYR A 309 -1.69 23.11 -19.88
N ILE A 310 -2.72 23.95 -20.02
CA ILE A 310 -4.10 23.50 -20.14
C ILE A 310 -4.54 23.70 -21.57
N THR A 311 -4.85 22.59 -22.26
CA THR A 311 -5.38 22.64 -23.63
C THR A 311 -6.77 23.28 -23.67
N ASP A 312 -7.28 23.60 -24.85
CA ASP A 312 -8.62 24.15 -24.99
C ASP A 312 -9.72 23.15 -24.59
N GLU A 313 -9.42 21.83 -24.73
CA GLU A 313 -10.27 20.76 -24.21
C GLU A 313 -10.20 20.59 -22.67
N GLY A 314 -9.38 21.41 -22.00
CA GLY A 314 -9.20 21.37 -20.54
C GLY A 314 -8.20 20.32 -20.05
N LYS A 315 -7.53 19.57 -20.91
CA LYS A 315 -6.52 18.62 -20.48
C LYS A 315 -5.31 19.33 -19.89
N GLN A 316 -4.99 18.98 -18.63
CA GLN A 316 -3.84 19.53 -17.93
C GLN A 316 -2.60 18.67 -18.20
N ILE A 317 -1.73 19.16 -19.09
CA ILE A 317 -0.47 18.51 -19.43
C ILE A 317 0.60 19.00 -18.47
N ARG A 318 1.12 18.10 -17.63
CA ARG A 318 2.18 18.43 -16.67
C ARG A 318 3.53 17.99 -17.21
N PHE A 319 4.52 18.82 -16.97
CA PHE A 319 5.92 18.54 -17.28
C PHE A 319 6.82 19.23 -16.26
N PHE A 320 8.06 18.79 -16.19
CA PHE A 320 9.01 19.42 -15.29
C PHE A 320 10.39 19.57 -15.92
N LEU A 321 11.11 20.57 -15.39
CA LEU A 321 12.50 20.84 -15.68
C LEU A 321 13.33 20.51 -14.47
N LEU A 322 14.53 19.95 -14.70
CA LEU A 322 15.55 19.79 -13.67
C LEU A 322 16.94 19.81 -14.29
N ASN A 323 17.95 20.03 -13.43
CA ASN A 323 19.35 19.84 -13.82
C ASN A 323 19.79 18.41 -13.45
N ARG A 324 20.39 17.69 -14.41
CA ARG A 324 20.84 16.31 -14.19
C ARG A 324 22.11 16.18 -13.36
N PHE A 325 22.92 17.22 -13.32
CA PHE A 325 24.20 17.27 -12.60
C PHE A 325 24.29 18.56 -11.77
N SER A 326 24.73 18.44 -10.53
CA SER A 326 24.86 19.61 -9.64
C SER A 326 26.09 20.50 -9.97
N ASP A 327 27.07 19.96 -10.65
CA ASP A 327 28.37 20.58 -10.93
C ASP A 327 28.44 21.27 -12.30
N ARG A 328 27.47 21.01 -13.18
CA ARG A 328 27.45 21.57 -14.54
C ARG A 328 26.02 21.72 -15.07
N PRO A 329 25.77 22.68 -15.97
CA PRO A 329 24.49 22.81 -16.65
C PRO A 329 24.21 21.56 -17.52
N SER A 330 23.15 20.86 -17.22
CA SER A 330 22.65 19.75 -18.00
C SER A 330 21.13 19.69 -17.86
N PRO A 331 20.44 20.72 -18.38
CA PRO A 331 19.00 20.82 -18.23
C PRO A 331 18.31 19.68 -18.97
N VAL A 332 17.19 19.26 -18.46
CA VAL A 332 16.28 18.32 -19.12
C VAL A 332 14.83 18.71 -18.82
N ILE A 333 14.00 18.61 -19.83
CA ILE A 333 12.54 18.75 -19.71
C ILE A 333 11.90 17.43 -20.11
N VAL A 334 10.91 17.00 -19.31
CA VAL A 334 10.22 15.72 -19.48
C VAL A 334 8.76 15.85 -19.07
N PHE A 335 7.88 15.00 -19.58
CA PHE A 335 6.52 14.89 -19.08
C PHE A 335 6.50 14.33 -17.65
N ASP A 336 5.63 14.86 -16.81
CA ASP A 336 5.41 14.39 -15.43
C ASP A 336 4.54 13.13 -15.40
N SER A 337 4.91 12.18 -16.24
CA SER A 337 4.22 10.91 -16.45
C SER A 337 5.21 9.85 -16.92
N CYS A 338 4.92 8.57 -16.66
CA CYS A 338 5.68 7.44 -17.20
C CYS A 338 4.77 6.43 -17.91
N MET A 339 5.37 5.65 -18.81
CA MET A 339 4.63 4.65 -19.62
C MET A 339 4.01 3.51 -18.79
N ILE A 340 4.54 3.24 -17.60
CA ILE A 340 4.09 2.13 -16.74
C ILE A 340 3.05 2.60 -15.72
N CYS A 341 3.32 3.71 -15.04
CA CYS A 341 2.53 4.16 -13.88
C CYS A 341 1.57 5.34 -14.20
N GLY A 342 1.61 5.88 -15.42
CA GLY A 342 0.77 7.01 -15.80
C GLY A 342 1.22 8.34 -15.19
N ASP A 343 0.27 9.24 -14.95
CA ASP A 343 0.44 10.65 -14.62
C ASP A 343 0.44 10.95 -13.11
N MET A 344 0.84 10.01 -12.27
CA MET A 344 0.97 10.25 -10.82
C MET A 344 2.09 11.25 -10.48
N GLY A 345 3.10 11.35 -11.33
CA GLY A 345 4.17 12.34 -11.22
C GLY A 345 5.39 11.87 -10.45
N TYR A 346 6.35 12.80 -10.30
CA TYR A 346 7.66 12.56 -9.71
C TYR A 346 7.98 13.60 -8.63
N ILE A 347 8.84 13.23 -7.69
CA ILE A 347 9.49 14.17 -6.76
C ILE A 347 11.01 13.99 -6.84
N LYS A 348 11.74 15.08 -6.65
CA LYS A 348 13.20 15.05 -6.49
C LYS A 348 13.56 14.95 -5.01
N LYS A 349 14.46 14.03 -4.65
CA LYS A 349 14.98 13.91 -3.30
C LYS A 349 16.49 13.67 -3.35
N GLY A 350 17.25 14.69 -3.05
CA GLY A 350 18.72 14.67 -3.23
C GLY A 350 19.09 14.43 -4.69
N ASN A 351 19.87 13.40 -4.96
CA ASN A 351 20.32 13.02 -6.30
C ASN A 351 19.41 12.00 -7.01
N ASP A 352 18.26 11.73 -6.45
CA ASP A 352 17.30 10.78 -7.01
C ASP A 352 16.00 11.47 -7.43
N LEU A 353 15.44 11.02 -8.55
CA LEU A 353 14.07 11.29 -8.94
C LEU A 353 13.21 10.08 -8.54
N ILE A 354 12.14 10.30 -7.81
CA ILE A 354 11.29 9.23 -7.28
C ILE A 354 9.93 9.27 -7.98
N CYS A 355 9.54 8.16 -8.60
CA CYS A 355 8.18 7.99 -9.13
C CYS A 355 7.21 7.80 -7.94
N ILE A 356 6.16 8.62 -7.87
CA ILE A 356 5.22 8.60 -6.73
C ILE A 356 4.40 7.32 -6.70
N SER A 357 4.03 6.79 -7.85
CA SER A 357 3.19 5.60 -7.94
C SER A 357 3.89 4.33 -7.46
N CYS A 358 5.12 4.08 -7.90
CA CYS A 358 5.84 2.82 -7.63
C CYS A 358 7.04 2.98 -6.67
N ASN A 359 7.31 4.20 -6.22
CA ASN A 359 8.43 4.54 -5.31
C ASN A 359 9.82 4.11 -5.84
N VAL A 360 9.95 3.92 -7.15
CA VAL A 360 11.24 3.61 -7.79
C VAL A 360 12.11 4.85 -7.79
N ARG A 361 13.36 4.68 -7.38
CA ARG A 361 14.40 5.72 -7.46
C ARG A 361 15.07 5.68 -8.81
N ILE A 362 15.09 6.80 -9.47
CA ILE A 362 15.67 7.00 -10.80
C ILE A 362 16.88 7.89 -10.64
N PHE A 363 18.01 7.42 -11.12
CA PHE A 363 19.26 8.16 -11.10
C PHE A 363 19.18 9.40 -12.02
N LEU A 364 19.38 10.61 -11.50
CA LEU A 364 19.17 11.87 -12.23
C LEU A 364 19.82 11.91 -13.62
N PRO A 365 21.06 11.45 -13.84
CA PRO A 365 21.67 11.40 -15.16
C PRO A 365 20.94 10.55 -16.21
N SER A 366 20.03 9.64 -15.77
CA SER A 366 19.21 8.83 -16.69
C SER A 366 17.90 9.50 -17.09
N VAL A 367 17.52 10.59 -16.45
CA VAL A 367 16.28 11.31 -16.73
C VAL A 367 16.31 11.85 -18.15
N GLY A 368 15.22 11.66 -18.89
CA GLY A 368 15.11 12.00 -20.32
C GLY A 368 15.53 10.90 -21.27
N LYS A 369 15.90 9.69 -20.77
CA LYS A 369 16.05 8.48 -21.59
C LYS A 369 14.74 7.72 -21.62
N GLU A 370 14.43 7.12 -22.76
CA GLU A 370 13.23 6.29 -22.90
C GLU A 370 13.35 4.98 -22.11
N GLY A 371 12.22 4.53 -21.57
CA GLY A 371 12.04 3.19 -21.01
C GLY A 371 11.89 3.10 -19.51
N GLY A 372 11.26 2.02 -19.07
CA GLY A 372 11.01 1.71 -17.67
C GLY A 372 10.15 2.75 -16.95
N CYS A 373 10.52 3.04 -15.72
CA CYS A 373 9.86 4.06 -14.90
C CYS A 373 10.40 5.48 -15.13
N ASN A 374 11.28 5.69 -16.12
CA ASN A 374 11.74 7.04 -16.46
C ASN A 374 10.57 7.92 -16.91
N PRO A 375 10.61 9.23 -16.62
CA PRO A 375 9.65 10.17 -17.18
C PRO A 375 9.76 10.18 -18.71
N ILE A 376 8.62 10.33 -19.37
CA ILE A 376 8.54 10.32 -20.83
C ILE A 376 9.35 11.51 -21.37
N PRO A 377 10.33 11.27 -22.25
CA PRO A 377 11.18 12.34 -22.79
C PRO A 377 10.39 13.29 -23.67
N MET A 378 10.83 14.53 -23.72
CA MET A 378 10.28 15.60 -24.54
C MET A 378 11.38 16.19 -25.41
N ALA A 379 11.09 16.44 -26.68
CA ALA A 379 12.04 17.12 -27.57
C ALA A 379 12.16 18.60 -27.18
N PHE A 380 13.38 19.09 -27.02
CA PHE A 380 13.67 20.49 -26.70
C PHE A 380 15.00 20.93 -27.33
N THR A 381 15.21 22.23 -27.43
CA THR A 381 16.47 22.85 -27.77
C THR A 381 17.00 23.66 -26.58
N PHE A 382 18.33 23.66 -26.40
CA PHE A 382 19.00 24.44 -25.40
C PHE A 382 20.06 25.32 -26.04
N ASP A 383 19.93 26.63 -25.93
CA ASP A 383 20.81 27.62 -26.57
C ASP A 383 21.95 28.11 -25.64
N GLY A 384 22.08 27.51 -24.45
CA GLY A 384 23.03 27.92 -23.41
C GLY A 384 22.42 28.83 -22.35
N LYS A 385 21.27 29.46 -22.61
CA LYS A 385 20.53 30.30 -21.69
C LYS A 385 19.08 29.87 -21.54
N ASN A 386 18.42 29.53 -22.65
CA ASN A 386 17.01 29.20 -22.67
C ASN A 386 16.79 27.73 -23.08
N ILE A 387 15.81 27.11 -22.47
CA ILE A 387 15.26 25.81 -22.84
C ILE A 387 13.98 26.11 -23.63
N ILE A 388 13.94 25.66 -24.87
CA ILE A 388 12.85 25.99 -25.82
C ILE A 388 12.17 24.70 -26.23
N VAL A 389 10.85 24.65 -26.08
CA VAL A 389 9.98 23.52 -26.47
C VAL A 389 8.90 24.00 -27.41
N ASP A 390 8.71 23.28 -28.50
CA ASP A 390 7.64 23.58 -29.45
C ASP A 390 6.27 23.23 -28.85
N TYR A 391 5.27 24.07 -29.09
CA TYR A 391 3.88 23.85 -28.67
C TYR A 391 3.35 22.46 -29.05
N LYS A 392 3.60 22.02 -30.28
CA LYS A 392 3.19 20.71 -30.77
C LYS A 392 3.74 19.56 -29.93
N THR A 393 4.97 19.69 -29.42
CA THR A 393 5.59 18.67 -28.57
C THR A 393 4.85 18.51 -27.26
N ILE A 394 4.44 19.61 -26.63
CA ILE A 394 3.67 19.57 -25.37
C ILE A 394 2.29 18.97 -25.61
N VAL A 395 1.57 19.44 -26.63
CA VAL A 395 0.21 18.95 -26.95
C VAL A 395 0.20 17.49 -27.35
N ALA A 396 1.23 16.99 -28.01
CA ALA A 396 1.37 15.54 -28.33
C ALA A 396 1.36 14.66 -27.06
N GLY A 397 1.79 15.19 -25.92
CA GLY A 397 1.76 14.52 -24.63
C GLY A 397 0.39 14.49 -23.93
N ALA A 398 -0.66 15.10 -24.50
CA ALA A 398 -1.98 15.21 -23.85
C ALA A 398 -2.58 13.84 -23.46
N ASN A 399 -2.28 12.78 -24.22
CA ASN A 399 -2.78 11.43 -23.95
C ASN A 399 -2.15 10.75 -22.73
N TYR A 400 -1.05 11.28 -22.22
CA TYR A 400 -0.40 10.75 -21.00
C TYR A 400 -1.06 11.26 -19.70
N PHE A 401 -2.04 12.19 -19.80
CA PHE A 401 -2.65 12.84 -18.66
C PHE A 401 -4.17 12.60 -18.63
N SER A 402 -4.67 12.33 -17.44
CA SER A 402 -6.09 12.03 -17.21
C SER A 402 -6.87 13.24 -16.68
N LYS A 403 -6.18 14.22 -16.05
CA LYS A 403 -6.84 15.33 -15.39
C LYS A 403 -7.39 16.33 -16.42
N VAL A 404 -8.71 16.57 -16.34
CA VAL A 404 -9.43 17.60 -17.08
C VAL A 404 -9.85 18.70 -16.11
N VAL A 405 -9.64 19.95 -16.48
CA VAL A 405 -10.01 21.14 -15.68
C VAL A 405 -10.93 22.04 -16.51
N GLU A 406 -11.74 22.78 -15.84
CA GLU A 406 -12.56 23.79 -16.49
C GLU A 406 -11.69 24.92 -17.05
N LYS A 407 -11.89 25.23 -18.31
CA LYS A 407 -11.25 26.36 -19.00
C LYS A 407 -12.32 27.14 -19.76
N MET A 408 -12.28 28.44 -19.60
CA MET A 408 -13.11 29.34 -20.39
C MET A 408 -12.45 29.58 -21.75
N VAL A 409 -13.08 29.08 -22.79
CA VAL A 409 -12.61 29.19 -24.19
C VAL A 409 -13.53 30.11 -25.00
N LEU A 410 -13.01 30.61 -26.10
CA LEU A 410 -13.82 31.51 -26.97
C LEU A 410 -14.64 30.65 -27.97
N ASP A 411 -15.94 30.92 -28.06
CA ASP A 411 -16.77 30.42 -29.16
C ASP A 411 -16.27 31.08 -30.45
N PRO A 412 -15.90 30.28 -31.48
CA PRO A 412 -15.40 30.80 -32.73
C PRO A 412 -16.33 31.80 -33.45
N VAL A 413 -17.61 31.63 -33.25
CA VAL A 413 -18.64 32.40 -33.96
C VAL A 413 -19.12 33.64 -33.18
N SER A 414 -19.51 33.42 -31.89
CA SER A 414 -20.03 34.50 -31.06
C SER A 414 -18.95 35.33 -30.36
N ARG A 415 -17.71 34.78 -30.27
CA ARG A 415 -16.58 35.38 -29.52
C ARG A 415 -16.84 35.52 -28.02
N LYS A 416 -17.88 34.88 -27.50
CA LYS A 416 -18.13 34.83 -26.08
C LYS A 416 -17.30 33.72 -25.43
N LYS A 417 -16.95 33.91 -24.14
CA LYS A 417 -16.29 32.88 -23.34
C LYS A 417 -17.34 31.88 -22.89
N VAL A 418 -17.03 30.60 -23.16
CA VAL A 418 -17.83 29.42 -22.79
C VAL A 418 -16.99 28.42 -22.03
N SER A 419 -17.59 27.65 -21.12
CA SER A 419 -16.90 26.58 -20.41
C SER A 419 -16.71 25.37 -21.33
N ASN A 420 -15.52 24.80 -21.33
CA ASN A 420 -15.23 23.56 -22.07
C ASN A 420 -15.97 22.34 -21.53
N LEU A 421 -16.45 22.36 -20.28
CA LEU A 421 -17.15 21.21 -19.66
C LEU A 421 -18.64 21.22 -19.97
N ASP A 422 -19.27 22.41 -19.96
CA ASP A 422 -20.73 22.53 -20.06
C ASP A 422 -21.20 22.94 -21.46
N SER A 423 -20.27 23.28 -22.36
CA SER A 423 -20.59 23.76 -23.69
C SER A 423 -20.61 22.66 -24.73
N ARG A 424 -21.33 22.90 -25.83
CA ARG A 424 -21.31 22.03 -27.00
C ARG A 424 -19.97 22.07 -27.68
N SER A 425 -19.53 20.96 -28.22
CA SER A 425 -18.23 20.87 -28.88
C SER A 425 -18.34 20.26 -30.28
N TYR A 426 -17.42 20.64 -31.16
CA TYR A 426 -17.27 20.09 -32.49
C TYR A 426 -15.80 19.92 -32.84
N LEU A 427 -15.45 18.72 -33.33
CA LEU A 427 -14.07 18.37 -33.71
C LEU A 427 -13.84 18.73 -35.18
N TYR A 428 -12.88 19.65 -35.44
CA TYR A 428 -12.49 20.05 -36.76
C TYR A 428 -10.97 20.05 -36.92
N TYR A 429 -10.43 19.32 -37.89
CA TYR A 429 -9.00 19.13 -38.12
C TYR A 429 -8.19 18.73 -36.88
N GLY A 430 -8.75 17.85 -36.05
CA GLY A 430 -8.08 17.34 -34.82
C GLY A 430 -8.07 18.31 -33.65
N ARG A 431 -8.79 19.42 -33.72
CA ARG A 431 -8.97 20.39 -32.65
C ARG A 431 -10.45 20.52 -32.27
N THR A 432 -10.74 20.56 -30.98
CA THR A 432 -12.11 20.69 -30.47
C THR A 432 -12.43 22.16 -30.24
N TYR A 433 -13.55 22.62 -30.80
CA TYR A 433 -14.08 23.98 -30.61
C TYR A 433 -15.37 23.90 -29.80
N PHE A 434 -15.60 24.91 -28.96
CA PHE A 434 -16.73 24.98 -28.03
C PHE A 434 -17.66 26.11 -28.39
N PHE A 435 -18.97 25.90 -28.19
CA PHE A 435 -20.02 26.79 -28.66
C PHE A 435 -21.03 27.12 -27.57
N GLU A 436 -21.50 28.41 -27.56
CA GLU A 436 -22.53 28.88 -26.65
C GLU A 436 -23.91 28.27 -26.96
N SER A 437 -24.20 28.00 -28.24
CA SER A 437 -25.52 27.52 -28.66
C SER A 437 -25.45 26.59 -29.89
N ASN A 438 -26.59 25.93 -30.19
CA ASN A 438 -26.74 25.13 -31.41
C ASN A 438 -26.57 25.99 -32.67
N GLU A 439 -26.99 27.25 -32.61
CA GLU A 439 -26.91 28.16 -33.76
C GLU A 439 -25.46 28.51 -34.10
N THR A 440 -24.63 28.79 -33.09
CA THR A 440 -23.22 29.11 -33.32
C THR A 440 -22.47 27.87 -33.80
N GLN A 441 -22.75 26.66 -33.26
CA GLN A 441 -22.20 25.42 -33.75
C GLN A 441 -22.56 25.16 -35.21
N ALA A 442 -23.85 25.28 -35.59
CA ALA A 442 -24.30 25.04 -36.95
C ALA A 442 -23.68 26.03 -37.96
N LYS A 443 -23.51 27.30 -37.59
CA LYS A 443 -22.83 28.31 -38.41
C LYS A 443 -21.36 27.96 -38.62
N PHE A 444 -20.70 27.42 -37.60
CA PHE A 444 -19.32 26.97 -37.72
C PHE A 444 -19.20 25.72 -38.61
N GLU A 445 -20.04 24.72 -38.41
CA GLU A 445 -20.09 23.49 -39.21
C GLU A 445 -20.33 23.76 -40.70
N ALA A 446 -21.16 24.73 -41.00
CA ALA A 446 -21.47 25.10 -42.38
C ALA A 446 -20.25 25.73 -43.12
N ASN A 447 -19.37 26.43 -42.41
CA ASN A 447 -18.20 27.09 -43.01
C ASN A 447 -17.11 27.36 -41.95
N PRO A 448 -16.36 26.32 -41.53
CA PRO A 448 -15.33 26.44 -40.48
C PRO A 448 -14.19 27.40 -40.91
N GLU A 449 -13.80 27.38 -42.15
CA GLU A 449 -12.68 28.17 -42.68
C GLU A 449 -12.90 29.70 -42.55
N LYS A 450 -14.14 30.13 -42.37
CA LYS A 450 -14.45 31.52 -42.10
C LYS A 450 -13.97 31.98 -40.72
N TYR A 451 -13.93 31.08 -39.73
CA TYR A 451 -13.72 31.36 -38.31
C TYR A 451 -12.35 30.99 -37.82
N VAL A 452 -11.66 30.01 -38.52
CA VAL A 452 -10.36 29.51 -38.11
C VAL A 452 -9.37 29.56 -39.28
N GLU A 453 -8.10 29.67 -38.92
CA GLU A 453 -6.99 29.60 -39.87
C GLU A 453 -6.60 28.14 -40.12
N THR A 454 -5.74 27.91 -41.11
CA THR A 454 -5.24 26.56 -41.46
C THR A 454 -4.46 25.88 -40.35
N ASN A 455 -3.93 26.64 -39.39
CA ASN A 455 -3.26 26.13 -38.18
C ASN A 455 -4.24 25.88 -37.01
N GLY A 456 -5.55 26.11 -37.19
CA GLY A 456 -6.58 25.94 -36.20
C GLY A 456 -6.70 27.07 -35.18
N THR A 457 -5.99 28.18 -35.34
CA THR A 457 -6.21 29.39 -34.52
C THR A 457 -7.47 30.15 -34.95
N LEU A 458 -8.11 30.78 -33.99
CA LEU A 458 -9.28 31.66 -34.29
C LEU A 458 -8.81 32.88 -35.06
N LYS A 459 -9.54 33.19 -36.15
CA LYS A 459 -9.33 34.43 -36.94
C LYS A 459 -9.75 35.64 -36.18
#